data_08abfaba5ae71e5d4d71f5b55c1fe6e4
#
_entry.id   08abfaba5ae71e5d4d71f5b55c1fe6e4
#
_cell.length_a   1.000
_cell.length_b   1.000
_cell.length_c   1.000
_cell.angle_alpha   90.00
_cell.angle_beta   90.00
_cell.angle_gamma   90.00
#
_symmetry.space_group_name_H-M   'P 1'
#
loop_
_entity.id
_entity.type
_entity.pdbx_description
1 polymer ?
#
loop_
_entity_poly.entity_id
_entity_poly.type
_entity_poly.pdbx_seq_one_letter_code
_entity_poly.pdbx_strand_id
1 'polypeptide(L)'
;MDISLPDAESTVEFGRQLGRALNEQYAEGGEQVHIILFYGDLGSGKTTFTRGFIEALPGGENAEVSSPSFTLCNSYPTTPSVIHCDLYRSEGALPDEVDEALDTESGLVLVEWAERIAAENLPRNVWTSCFKSAKITGW
;
A
#
# COMPACT_ATOMS: atom_id res chain seq x y z
N MET A 1 9.12 9.75 -9.05
CA MET A 1 10.47 9.58 -8.52
C MET A 1 10.94 8.17 -8.79
N ASP A 2 12.16 8.02 -9.31
CA ASP A 2 12.75 6.72 -9.59
C ASP A 2 13.60 6.29 -8.40
N ILE A 3 13.34 5.10 -7.88
CA ILE A 3 14.04 4.56 -6.72
C ILE A 3 14.62 3.20 -7.10
N SER A 4 15.90 3.02 -6.81
CA SER A 4 16.58 1.74 -6.97
C SER A 4 16.70 1.10 -5.59
N LEU A 5 16.15 -0.10 -5.45
CA LEU A 5 16.18 -0.86 -4.21
C LEU A 5 16.93 -2.17 -4.45
N PRO A 6 18.25 -2.19 -4.23
CA PRO A 6 19.09 -3.32 -4.65
C PRO A 6 18.90 -4.59 -3.81
N ASP A 7 18.32 -4.50 -2.62
CA ASP A 7 18.17 -5.66 -1.75
C ASP A 7 16.91 -5.54 -0.87
N ALA A 8 16.62 -6.61 -0.13
CA ALA A 8 15.46 -6.65 0.76
C ALA A 8 15.55 -5.61 1.89
N GLU A 9 16.77 -5.37 2.38
CA GLU A 9 17.01 -4.42 3.46
C GLU A 9 16.65 -3.00 3.04
N SER A 10 17.06 -2.59 1.84
CA SER A 10 16.72 -1.29 1.27
C SER A 10 15.22 -1.15 1.07
N THR A 11 14.55 -2.22 0.69
CA THR A 11 13.11 -2.24 0.47
C THR A 11 12.34 -2.08 1.77
N VAL A 12 12.76 -2.79 2.83
CA VAL A 12 12.16 -2.64 4.16
C VAL A 12 12.30 -1.21 4.65
N GLU A 13 13.51 -0.65 4.51
CA GLU A 13 13.78 0.71 4.98
C GLU A 13 12.98 1.75 4.20
N PHE A 14 12.82 1.56 2.90
CA PHE A 14 11.99 2.44 2.10
C PHE A 14 10.52 2.38 2.58
N GLY A 15 10.03 1.18 2.85
CA GLY A 15 8.69 1.01 3.42
C GLY A 15 8.53 1.73 4.75
N ARG A 16 9.52 1.62 5.64
CA ARG A 16 9.50 2.31 6.93
C ARG A 16 9.49 3.82 6.76
N GLN A 17 10.33 4.35 5.89
CA GLN A 17 10.40 5.79 5.66
C GLN A 17 9.08 6.34 5.14
N LEU A 18 8.46 5.64 4.19
CA LEU A 18 7.17 6.05 3.65
C LEU A 18 6.07 5.97 4.71
N GLY A 19 6.06 4.89 5.50
CA GLY A 19 5.10 4.74 6.58
C GLY A 19 5.21 5.86 7.62
N ARG A 20 6.43 6.21 8.01
CA ARG A 20 6.66 7.32 8.94
C ARG A 20 6.19 8.65 8.38
N ALA A 21 6.51 8.91 7.11
CA ALA A 21 6.13 10.17 6.47
C ALA A 21 4.60 10.32 6.40
N LEU A 22 3.89 9.25 6.05
CA LEU A 22 2.43 9.28 5.98
C LEU A 22 1.80 9.37 7.37
N ASN A 23 2.39 8.71 8.36
CA ASN A 23 1.91 8.82 9.74
C ASN A 23 2.05 10.24 10.26
N GLU A 24 3.16 10.92 9.98
CA GLU A 24 3.35 12.32 10.36
C GLU A 24 2.34 13.23 9.69
N GLN A 25 2.11 13.05 8.41
CA GLN A 25 1.10 13.79 7.67
C GLN A 25 -0.29 13.61 8.26
N TYR A 26 -0.63 12.39 8.63
CA TYR A 26 -1.91 12.05 9.21
C TYR A 26 -2.08 12.69 10.59
N ALA A 27 -1.01 12.68 11.40
CA ALA A 27 -1.01 13.27 12.74
C ALA A 27 -1.18 14.79 12.73
N GLU A 28 -0.77 15.46 11.64
CA GLU A 28 -0.89 16.92 11.48
C GLU A 28 -2.28 17.37 11.01
N GLY A 29 -3.28 16.52 11.14
CA GLY A 29 -4.66 16.85 10.80
C GLY A 29 -5.12 16.41 9.44
N GLY A 30 -4.35 15.59 8.76
CA GLY A 30 -4.76 14.99 7.51
C GLY A 30 -5.65 13.79 7.77
N GLU A 31 -6.94 13.95 7.65
CA GLU A 31 -7.89 12.83 7.76
C GLU A 31 -8.22 12.23 6.41
N GLN A 32 -7.39 12.51 5.40
CA GLN A 32 -7.64 12.05 4.05
C GLN A 32 -7.05 10.68 3.81
N VAL A 33 -7.77 9.84 3.07
CA VAL A 33 -7.25 8.56 2.64
C VAL A 33 -6.06 8.78 1.70
N HIS A 34 -5.04 7.96 1.85
CA HIS A 34 -3.88 7.96 0.94
C HIS A 34 -3.78 6.60 0.28
N ILE A 35 -3.70 6.58 -1.04
CA ILE A 35 -3.63 5.34 -1.80
C ILE A 35 -2.25 5.20 -2.44
N ILE A 36 -1.65 4.04 -2.26
CA ILE A 36 -0.36 3.70 -2.87
C ILE A 36 -0.62 2.58 -3.87
N LEU A 37 -0.33 2.88 -5.14
CA LEU A 37 -0.56 1.95 -6.24
C LEU A 37 0.77 1.36 -6.70
N PHE A 38 0.84 0.03 -6.71
CA PHE A 38 1.99 -0.70 -7.24
C PHE A 38 1.61 -1.35 -8.55
N TYR A 39 2.37 -1.04 -9.60
CA TYR A 39 2.17 -1.56 -10.94
C TYR A 39 3.19 -2.65 -11.25
N GLY A 40 2.74 -3.73 -11.85
CA GLY A 40 3.57 -4.86 -12.20
C GLY A 40 3.78 -5.83 -11.05
N ASP A 41 4.60 -6.84 -11.32
CA ASP A 41 4.94 -7.87 -10.35
C ASP A 41 6.17 -7.43 -9.54
N LEU A 42 5.98 -7.16 -8.27
CA LEU A 42 7.07 -6.80 -7.37
C LEU A 42 7.74 -8.03 -6.76
N GLY A 43 7.26 -9.23 -7.08
CA GLY A 43 7.82 -10.47 -6.55
C GLY A 43 7.77 -10.54 -5.03
N SER A 44 8.82 -11.10 -4.43
CA SER A 44 8.91 -11.22 -2.98
C SER A 44 9.05 -9.88 -2.28
N GLY A 45 9.40 -8.83 -3.00
CA GLY A 45 9.61 -7.50 -2.42
C GLY A 45 8.35 -6.81 -1.97
N LYS A 46 7.18 -7.17 -2.52
CA LYS A 46 5.92 -6.57 -2.08
C LYS A 46 5.63 -6.84 -0.61
N THR A 47 5.84 -8.07 -0.14
CA THR A 47 5.66 -8.40 1.28
C THR A 47 6.72 -7.71 2.13
N THR A 48 7.94 -7.64 1.65
CA THR A 48 9.05 -6.98 2.31
C THR A 48 8.78 -5.50 2.52
N PHE A 49 8.33 -4.80 1.46
CA PHE A 49 7.95 -3.40 1.54
C PHE A 49 6.81 -3.19 2.54
N THR A 50 5.76 -3.98 2.39
CA THR A 50 4.55 -3.86 3.22
C THR A 50 4.88 -4.08 4.69
N ARG A 51 5.75 -5.05 5.00
CA ARG A 51 6.19 -5.28 6.38
C ARG A 51 6.85 -4.06 6.98
N GLY A 52 7.80 -3.44 6.26
CA GLY A 52 8.45 -2.23 6.74
C GLY A 52 7.45 -1.08 6.93
N PHE A 53 6.55 -0.93 5.98
CA PHE A 53 5.52 0.10 6.04
C PHE A 53 4.61 -0.06 7.26
N ILE A 54 4.11 -1.26 7.51
CA ILE A 54 3.23 -1.55 8.65
C ILE A 54 3.95 -1.39 9.97
N GLU A 55 5.20 -1.89 10.06
CA GLU A 55 5.99 -1.78 11.29
C GLU A 55 6.23 -0.34 11.72
N ALA A 56 6.26 0.58 10.78
CA ALA A 56 6.50 2.00 11.06
C ALA A 56 5.28 2.73 11.64
N LEU A 57 4.11 2.12 11.58
CA LEU A 57 2.87 2.73 12.06
C LEU A 57 2.58 2.27 13.50
N PRO A 58 2.03 3.17 14.34
CA PRO A 58 1.62 2.77 15.68
C PRO A 58 0.64 1.60 15.64
N GLY A 59 0.92 0.56 16.41
CA GLY A 59 0.12 -0.66 16.42
C GLY A 59 0.61 -1.73 15.47
N GLY A 60 1.59 -1.43 14.62
CA GLY A 60 2.10 -2.36 13.62
C GLY A 60 3.37 -3.12 14.00
N GLU A 61 3.93 -2.86 15.17
CA GLU A 61 5.24 -3.39 15.58
C GLU A 61 5.29 -4.91 15.61
N ASN A 62 4.16 -5.54 15.94
CA ASN A 62 4.06 -7.00 16.06
C ASN A 62 3.10 -7.60 15.03
N ALA A 63 2.75 -6.86 13.98
CA ALA A 63 1.82 -7.35 12.98
C ALA A 63 2.44 -8.46 12.15
N GLU A 64 1.66 -9.50 11.90
CA GLU A 64 2.05 -10.57 10.97
C GLU A 64 1.63 -10.16 9.57
N VAL A 65 2.57 -9.64 8.80
CA VAL A 65 2.29 -9.19 7.44
C VAL A 65 2.42 -10.36 6.48
N SER A 66 1.37 -10.60 5.71
CA SER A 66 1.34 -11.64 4.70
C SER A 66 0.69 -11.12 3.42
N SER A 67 0.97 -11.82 2.32
CA SER A 67 0.33 -11.51 1.05
C SER A 67 -1.15 -11.93 1.10
N PRO A 68 -2.09 -11.08 0.62
CA PRO A 68 -3.51 -11.44 0.59
C PRO A 68 -3.83 -12.37 -0.57
N SER A 69 -3.26 -13.58 -0.55
CA SER A 69 -3.33 -14.53 -1.68
C SER A 69 -4.71 -15.12 -1.90
N PHE A 70 -5.48 -15.29 -0.83
CA PHE A 70 -6.80 -15.93 -0.89
C PHE A 70 -7.94 -14.95 -0.65
N THR A 71 -7.67 -13.89 0.08
CA THR A 71 -8.60 -12.79 0.27
C THR A 71 -8.06 -11.63 -0.54
N LEU A 72 -8.88 -10.87 -1.21
CA LEU A 72 -8.41 -9.74 -2.00
C LEU A 72 -7.64 -8.71 -1.16
N CYS A 73 -7.99 -8.57 0.11
CA CYS A 73 -7.40 -7.57 0.99
C CYS A 73 -7.15 -8.11 2.39
N ASN A 74 -6.09 -7.63 3.00
CA ASN A 74 -5.82 -7.78 4.45
C ASN A 74 -5.93 -6.40 5.10
N SER A 75 -6.52 -6.35 6.28
CA SER A 75 -6.63 -5.12 7.06
C SER A 75 -5.72 -5.19 8.28
N TYR A 76 -5.05 -4.09 8.57
CA TYR A 76 -4.15 -3.97 9.73
C TYR A 76 -4.64 -2.83 10.62
N PRO A 77 -4.92 -3.11 11.91
CA PRO A 77 -5.49 -2.10 12.81
C PRO A 77 -4.42 -1.18 13.38
N THR A 78 -3.66 -0.59 12.52
CA THR A 78 -2.66 0.42 12.87
C THR A 78 -3.31 1.80 12.93
N THR A 79 -2.54 2.83 13.29
CA THR A 79 -2.98 4.22 13.29
C THR A 79 -2.05 5.04 12.40
N PRO A 80 -2.53 5.52 11.25
CA PRO A 80 -3.82 5.21 10.62
C PRO A 80 -3.93 3.73 10.21
N SER A 81 -5.14 3.23 10.06
CA SER A 81 -5.37 1.85 9.64
C SER A 81 -4.87 1.61 8.21
N VAL A 82 -4.51 0.37 7.89
CA VAL A 82 -4.01 0.02 6.57
C VAL A 82 -4.86 -1.09 5.97
N ILE A 83 -5.18 -0.93 4.69
CA ILE A 83 -5.79 -1.97 3.88
C ILE A 83 -4.78 -2.31 2.78
N HIS A 84 -4.39 -3.57 2.70
CA HIS A 84 -3.44 -4.08 1.71
C HIS A 84 -4.18 -5.02 0.76
N CYS A 85 -4.24 -4.66 -0.51
CA CYS A 85 -4.97 -5.40 -1.53
C CYS A 85 -4.04 -5.91 -2.61
N ASP A 86 -4.33 -7.11 -3.13
CA ASP A 86 -3.65 -7.70 -4.28
C ASP A 86 -4.71 -7.98 -5.35
N LEU A 87 -4.61 -7.28 -6.47
CA LEU A 87 -5.59 -7.37 -7.54
C LEU A 87 -5.18 -8.32 -8.67
N TYR A 88 -4.22 -9.20 -8.45
CA TYR A 88 -3.74 -10.11 -9.49
C TYR A 88 -4.88 -10.87 -10.16
N ARG A 89 -5.89 -11.27 -9.40
CA ARG A 89 -7.05 -12.01 -9.89
C ARG A 89 -8.31 -11.16 -10.05
N SER A 90 -8.18 -9.85 -9.94
CA SER A 90 -9.33 -8.96 -10.06
C SER A 90 -9.66 -8.69 -11.52
N GLU A 91 -10.93 -8.36 -11.78
CA GLU A 91 -11.45 -8.09 -13.12
C GLU A 91 -11.79 -6.61 -13.34
N GLY A 92 -11.08 -5.71 -12.69
CA GLY A 92 -11.19 -4.27 -12.93
C GLY A 92 -11.91 -3.49 -11.84
N ALA A 93 -12.66 -4.15 -10.98
CA ALA A 93 -13.36 -3.47 -9.88
C ALA A 93 -12.41 -3.26 -8.70
N LEU A 94 -12.67 -2.21 -7.94
CA LEU A 94 -12.00 -2.01 -6.65
C LEU A 94 -12.66 -2.90 -5.59
N PRO A 95 -11.88 -3.47 -4.66
CA PRO A 95 -12.46 -4.19 -3.53
C PRO A 95 -13.36 -3.30 -2.68
N ASP A 96 -14.38 -3.91 -2.06
CA ASP A 96 -15.32 -3.18 -1.20
C ASP A 96 -14.61 -2.46 -0.06
N GLU A 97 -13.56 -3.06 0.48
CA GLU A 97 -12.78 -2.48 1.57
C GLU A 97 -12.13 -1.15 1.15
N VAL A 98 -11.71 -1.05 -0.11
CA VAL A 98 -11.15 0.20 -0.66
C VAL A 98 -12.24 1.25 -0.81
N ASP A 99 -13.40 0.85 -1.34
CA ASP A 99 -14.54 1.78 -1.47
C ASP A 99 -14.97 2.30 -0.10
N GLU A 100 -14.98 1.45 0.92
CA GLU A 100 -15.30 1.86 2.27
C GLU A 100 -14.29 2.87 2.82
N ALA A 101 -13.00 2.65 2.59
CA ALA A 101 -11.97 3.59 3.01
C ALA A 101 -12.12 4.94 2.31
N LEU A 102 -12.47 4.93 1.03
CA LEU A 102 -12.71 6.15 0.27
C LEU A 102 -13.93 6.90 0.80
N ASP A 103 -14.99 6.19 1.13
CA ASP A 103 -16.23 6.78 1.65
C ASP A 103 -16.02 7.39 3.04
N THR A 104 -15.22 6.74 3.88
CA THR A 104 -14.93 7.26 5.22
C THR A 104 -13.81 8.29 5.22
N GLU A 105 -13.12 8.45 4.10
CA GLU A 105 -11.99 9.37 3.93
C GLU A 105 -10.88 9.14 4.97
N SER A 106 -10.65 7.89 5.34
CA SER A 106 -9.64 7.57 6.35
C SER A 106 -8.85 6.33 6.00
N GLY A 107 -7.61 6.27 6.50
CA GLY A 107 -6.76 5.12 6.37
C GLY A 107 -5.75 5.21 5.22
N LEU A 108 -4.90 4.21 5.17
CA LEU A 108 -3.90 4.05 4.13
C LEU A 108 -4.25 2.80 3.33
N VAL A 109 -4.16 2.89 2.01
CA VAL A 109 -4.50 1.78 1.12
C VAL A 109 -3.29 1.44 0.26
N LEU A 110 -2.84 0.19 0.32
CA LEU A 110 -1.78 -0.35 -0.54
C LEU A 110 -2.42 -1.28 -1.55
N VAL A 111 -2.26 -0.99 -2.83
CA VAL A 111 -2.85 -1.80 -3.90
C VAL A 111 -1.76 -2.34 -4.80
N GLU A 112 -1.61 -3.67 -4.85
CA GLU A 112 -0.71 -4.35 -5.76
C GLU A 112 -1.47 -4.74 -7.04
N TRP A 113 -0.74 -4.82 -8.15
CA TRP A 113 -1.32 -5.07 -9.47
C TRP A 113 -2.35 -4.00 -9.85
N ALA A 114 -1.97 -2.74 -9.63
CA ALA A 114 -2.86 -1.61 -9.88
C ALA A 114 -3.29 -1.50 -11.35
N GLU A 115 -2.53 -2.08 -12.28
CA GLU A 115 -2.92 -2.14 -13.70
C GLU A 115 -4.19 -2.94 -13.94
N ARG A 116 -4.62 -3.74 -12.95
CA ARG A 116 -5.89 -4.47 -13.03
C ARG A 116 -7.10 -3.59 -12.77
N ILE A 117 -6.91 -2.37 -12.25
CA ILE A 117 -8.01 -1.44 -12.03
C ILE A 117 -8.43 -0.86 -13.37
N ALA A 118 -9.72 -0.98 -13.71
CA ALA A 118 -10.25 -0.34 -14.90
C ALA A 118 -10.13 1.18 -14.76
N ALA A 119 -9.83 1.86 -15.85
CA ALA A 119 -9.56 3.31 -15.82
C ALA A 119 -10.70 4.10 -15.19
N GLU A 120 -11.95 3.71 -15.45
CA GLU A 120 -13.14 4.35 -14.89
C GLU A 120 -13.29 4.14 -13.39
N ASN A 121 -12.60 3.15 -12.83
CA ASN A 121 -12.65 2.82 -11.41
C ASN A 121 -11.47 3.39 -10.61
N LEU A 122 -10.52 4.06 -11.27
CA LEU A 122 -9.40 4.68 -10.58
C LEU A 122 -9.89 5.77 -9.63
N PRO A 123 -9.42 5.76 -8.37
CA PRO A 123 -9.83 6.77 -7.41
C PRO A 123 -9.45 8.18 -7.87
N ARG A 124 -10.33 9.15 -7.58
CA ARG A 124 -10.13 10.55 -7.91
C ARG A 124 -10.24 11.39 -6.65
N ASN A 125 -9.57 12.54 -6.66
CA ASN A 125 -9.61 13.49 -5.55
C ASN A 125 -9.05 12.90 -4.25
N VAL A 126 -8.09 11.98 -4.35
CA VAL A 126 -7.39 11.40 -3.22
C VAL A 126 -5.88 11.48 -3.49
N TRP A 127 -5.11 11.52 -2.42
CA TRP A 127 -3.65 11.46 -2.52
C TRP A 127 -3.26 10.09 -3.05
N THR A 128 -2.50 10.05 -4.14
CA THR A 128 -2.09 8.82 -4.79
C THR A 128 -0.60 8.83 -5.07
N SER A 129 0.08 7.79 -4.62
CA SER A 129 1.48 7.54 -4.97
C SER A 129 1.53 6.31 -5.86
N CYS A 130 2.30 6.38 -6.95
CA CYS A 130 2.41 5.29 -7.92
C CYS A 130 3.84 4.78 -7.99
N PHE A 131 3.99 3.46 -7.90
CA PHE A 131 5.28 2.79 -8.05
C PHE A 131 5.16 1.71 -9.12
N LYS A 132 6.16 1.62 -9.98
CA LYS A 132 6.19 0.61 -11.04
C LYS A 132 7.30 -0.39 -10.75
N SER A 133 7.07 -1.66 -11.07
CA SER A 133 8.03 -2.74 -10.80
C SER A 133 9.42 -2.47 -11.40
N ALA A 134 9.47 -1.79 -12.53
CA ALA A 134 10.75 -1.43 -13.17
C ALA A 134 11.57 -0.44 -12.34
N LYS A 135 10.98 0.22 -11.37
CA LYS A 135 11.65 1.19 -10.48
C LYS A 135 12.15 0.56 -9.19
N ILE A 136 11.73 -0.65 -8.91
CA ILE A 136 12.17 -1.42 -7.74
C ILE A 136 13.05 -2.54 -8.26
N THR A 137 14.32 -2.51 -7.92
CA THR A 137 15.31 -3.48 -8.41
C THR A 137 15.80 -4.37 -7.28
N GLY A 138 16.48 -5.47 -7.64
CA GLY A 138 17.06 -6.38 -6.65
C GLY A 138 16.11 -7.45 -6.13
N TRP A 139 15.00 -7.66 -6.80
CA TRP A 139 14.01 -8.66 -6.41
C TRP A 139 14.33 -10.06 -6.93
#